data_96c7042671dcf38210d3955c9c59c29e
#
_entry.id   96c7042671dcf38210d3955c9c59c29e
#
_cell.length_a   1.000
_cell.length_b   1.000
_cell.length_c   1.000
_cell.angle_alpha   90.00
_cell.angle_beta   90.00
_cell.angle_gamma   90.00
#
_symmetry.space_group_name_H-M   'P 1'
#
loop_
_entity.id
_entity.type
_entity.pdbx_description
1 polymer ?
#
loop_
_entity_poly.entity_id
_entity_poly.type
_entity_poly.pdbx_seq_one_letter_code
_entity_poly.pdbx_strand_id
1 'polypeptide(L)'
;QKQYSETESVYRAFVYDTYRDVDPETRDLLQQMFWDDYESDSDGIYSSICRIRDVLKENVEYTENIEEVPDGEDPVRYFLTGSQRGNAMLYASAAVDALRVHGIPARYVEGYYISESDLKNSQSEEIILTGENTHAWAEAYFDGIGWFPLDVTPGYYYDAVTLQKMVSTPDVAQKNAVLKDNSFGSQE
;
A
#
# COMPACT_ATOMS: atom_id res chain seq x y z
N GLN A 1 12.01 -10.66 -25.84
CA GLN A 1 12.22 -11.02 -24.43
C GLN A 1 13.40 -10.26 -23.81
N LYS A 2 14.58 -10.22 -24.43
CA LYS A 2 15.78 -9.55 -23.88
C LYS A 2 15.55 -8.04 -23.66
N GLN A 3 14.96 -7.34 -24.61
CA GLN A 3 14.66 -5.89 -24.51
C GLN A 3 13.63 -5.60 -23.39
N TYR A 4 12.62 -6.45 -23.22
CA TYR A 4 11.65 -6.32 -22.12
C TYR A 4 12.33 -6.46 -20.75
N SER A 5 13.20 -7.48 -20.60
CA SER A 5 13.93 -7.72 -19.35
C SER A 5 14.87 -6.55 -18.98
N GLU A 6 15.52 -5.94 -19.97
CA GLU A 6 16.38 -4.76 -19.75
C GLU A 6 15.55 -3.53 -19.32
N THR A 7 14.41 -3.28 -19.98
CA THR A 7 13.53 -2.16 -19.64
C THR A 7 12.89 -2.34 -18.27
N GLU A 8 12.45 -3.55 -17.94
CA GLU A 8 11.85 -3.87 -16.63
C GLU A 8 12.87 -3.68 -15.50
N SER A 9 14.12 -4.11 -15.68
CA SER A 9 15.14 -3.96 -14.64
C SER A 9 15.53 -2.49 -14.40
N VAL A 10 15.55 -1.65 -15.42
CA VAL A 10 15.77 -0.21 -15.29
C VAL A 10 14.60 0.46 -14.57
N TYR A 11 13.38 0.11 -14.94
CA TYR A 11 12.19 0.65 -14.30
C TYR A 11 12.12 0.23 -12.82
N ARG A 12 12.40 -1.01 -12.50
CA ARG A 12 12.47 -1.51 -11.13
C ARG A 12 13.51 -0.76 -10.30
N ALA A 13 14.71 -0.54 -10.83
CA ALA A 13 15.73 0.23 -10.13
C ALA A 13 15.24 1.65 -9.81
N PHE A 14 14.60 2.32 -10.78
CA PHE A 14 13.99 3.63 -10.58
C PHE A 14 12.91 3.59 -9.48
N VAL A 15 12.03 2.58 -9.50
CA VAL A 15 10.96 2.42 -8.50
C VAL A 15 11.53 2.26 -7.09
N TYR A 16 12.53 1.41 -6.92
CA TYR A 16 13.16 1.17 -5.62
C TYR A 16 13.96 2.38 -5.10
N ASP A 17 14.50 3.20 -5.99
CA ASP A 17 15.18 4.44 -5.63
C ASP A 17 14.18 5.54 -5.22
N THR A 18 13.07 5.65 -5.93
CA THR A 18 12.15 6.79 -5.81
C THR A 18 11.06 6.58 -4.76
N TYR A 19 10.53 5.35 -4.62
CA TYR A 19 9.30 5.09 -3.89
C TYR A 19 9.48 4.39 -2.53
N ARG A 20 10.66 4.57 -1.89
CA ARG A 20 10.95 4.11 -0.53
C ARG A 20 11.39 5.23 0.41
N ASP A 21 11.33 6.46 -0.05
CA ASP A 21 11.71 7.61 0.77
C ASP A 21 10.59 7.98 1.76
N VAL A 22 10.98 8.21 3.02
CA VAL A 22 10.11 8.64 4.11
C VAL A 22 10.90 9.60 4.98
N ASP A 23 10.25 10.67 5.43
CA ASP A 23 10.83 11.60 6.40
C ASP A 23 11.41 10.86 7.63
N PRO A 24 12.60 11.21 8.12
CA PRO A 24 13.27 10.48 9.20
C PRO A 24 12.45 10.37 10.49
N GLU A 25 11.76 11.44 10.92
CA GLU A 25 10.96 11.41 12.15
C GLU A 25 9.71 10.54 11.99
N THR A 26 9.08 10.60 10.82
CA THR A 26 7.94 9.74 10.46
C THR A 26 8.38 8.29 10.33
N ARG A 27 9.57 8.04 9.79
CA ARG A 27 10.17 6.69 9.69
C ARG A 27 10.31 6.02 11.04
N ASP A 28 10.89 6.72 12.04
CA ASP A 28 11.12 6.17 13.37
C ASP A 28 9.79 5.83 14.06
N LEU A 29 8.79 6.70 13.95
CA LEU A 29 7.44 6.44 14.46
C LEU A 29 6.81 5.20 13.82
N LEU A 30 6.85 5.11 12.49
CA LEU A 30 6.25 4.01 11.75
C LEU A 30 6.98 2.69 12.00
N GLN A 31 8.32 2.73 12.11
CA GLN A 31 9.09 1.55 12.49
C GLN A 31 8.61 1.02 13.85
N GLN A 32 8.53 1.87 14.87
CA GLN A 32 8.08 1.49 16.19
C GLN A 32 6.62 0.99 16.21
N MET A 33 5.73 1.69 15.53
CA MET A 33 4.29 1.40 15.58
C MET A 33 3.89 0.15 14.80
N PHE A 34 4.51 -0.08 13.64
CA PHE A 34 4.09 -1.14 12.72
C PHE A 34 5.03 -2.35 12.72
N TRP A 35 6.33 -2.19 13.00
CA TRP A 35 7.33 -3.18 12.63
C TRP A 35 8.21 -3.71 13.77
N ASP A 36 8.32 -3.03 14.92
CA ASP A 36 9.23 -3.48 16.00
C ASP A 36 8.91 -4.87 16.54
N ASP A 37 7.62 -5.21 16.66
CA ASP A 37 7.16 -6.51 17.16
C ASP A 37 6.67 -7.43 16.00
N TYR A 38 6.99 -7.07 14.74
CA TYR A 38 6.56 -7.82 13.58
C TYR A 38 7.59 -8.86 13.18
N GLU A 39 7.22 -10.13 13.31
CA GLU A 39 7.97 -11.23 12.73
C GLU A 39 7.43 -11.50 11.33
N SER A 40 8.27 -11.29 10.30
CA SER A 40 7.92 -11.61 8.92
C SER A 40 7.73 -13.12 8.81
N ASP A 41 6.49 -13.54 8.60
CA ASP A 41 6.19 -14.94 8.30
C ASP A 41 6.37 -15.24 6.79
N SER A 42 6.09 -16.47 6.40
CA SER A 42 6.26 -16.95 5.02
C SER A 42 5.31 -16.30 4.00
N ASP A 43 4.32 -15.54 4.44
CA ASP A 43 3.28 -14.97 3.58
C ASP A 43 3.71 -13.63 2.93
N GLY A 44 4.92 -13.16 3.24
CA GLY A 44 5.56 -12.05 2.56
C GLY A 44 4.75 -10.74 2.66
N ILE A 45 4.62 -10.06 1.52
CA ILE A 45 3.98 -8.74 1.44
C ILE A 45 2.49 -8.74 1.86
N TYR A 46 1.79 -9.86 1.72
CA TYR A 46 0.41 -10.01 2.19
C TYR A 46 0.30 -9.84 3.70
N SER A 47 1.18 -10.48 4.43
CA SER A 47 1.31 -10.35 5.89
C SER A 47 1.55 -8.90 6.32
N SER A 48 2.45 -8.20 5.60
CA SER A 48 2.72 -6.79 5.84
C SER A 48 1.48 -5.90 5.65
N ILE A 49 0.68 -6.18 4.61
CA ILE A 49 -0.58 -5.45 4.36
C ILE A 49 -1.59 -5.69 5.48
N CYS A 50 -1.77 -6.95 5.89
CA CYS A 50 -2.64 -7.30 7.00
C CYS A 50 -2.19 -6.61 8.29
N ARG A 51 -0.89 -6.60 8.58
CA ARG A 51 -0.32 -5.91 9.74
C ARG A 51 -0.63 -4.42 9.72
N ILE A 52 -0.42 -3.73 8.59
CA ILE A 52 -0.73 -2.29 8.45
C ILE A 52 -2.20 -2.03 8.74
N ARG A 53 -3.09 -2.80 8.15
CA ARG A 53 -4.54 -2.67 8.36
C ARG A 53 -4.93 -2.88 9.82
N ASP A 54 -4.39 -3.91 10.45
CA ASP A 54 -4.74 -4.26 11.82
C ASP A 54 -4.22 -3.19 12.81
N VAL A 55 -2.99 -2.70 12.64
CA VAL A 55 -2.43 -1.59 13.44
C VAL A 55 -3.26 -0.31 13.28
N LEU A 56 -3.63 0.07 12.05
CA LEU A 56 -4.48 1.24 11.83
C LEU A 56 -5.84 1.05 12.50
N LYS A 57 -6.47 -0.10 12.34
CA LYS A 57 -7.77 -0.40 12.95
C LYS A 57 -7.75 -0.32 14.49
N GLU A 58 -6.64 -0.67 15.12
CA GLU A 58 -6.49 -0.66 16.57
C GLU A 58 -6.21 0.74 17.13
N ASN A 59 -5.56 1.61 16.34
CA ASN A 59 -5.03 2.87 16.85
C ASN A 59 -5.77 4.12 16.38
N VAL A 60 -6.51 4.05 15.26
CA VAL A 60 -7.14 5.23 14.65
C VAL A 60 -8.57 4.96 14.21
N GLU A 61 -9.40 5.99 14.21
CA GLU A 61 -10.80 5.94 13.80
C GLU A 61 -11.01 6.57 12.42
N TYR A 62 -11.80 5.90 11.56
CA TYR A 62 -12.19 6.46 10.28
C TYR A 62 -13.26 7.54 10.45
N THR A 63 -13.06 8.69 9.81
CA THR A 63 -14.03 9.78 9.72
C THR A 63 -13.80 10.64 8.48
N GLU A 64 -14.86 11.06 7.83
CA GLU A 64 -14.78 12.07 6.76
C GLU A 64 -14.51 13.48 7.29
N ASN A 65 -14.85 13.74 8.56
CA ASN A 65 -14.61 15.03 9.22
C ASN A 65 -13.27 15.00 9.93
N ILE A 66 -12.21 15.33 9.19
CA ILE A 66 -10.85 15.42 9.74
C ILE A 66 -10.63 16.74 10.47
N GLU A 67 -9.80 16.69 11.51
CA GLU A 67 -9.30 17.88 12.17
C GLU A 67 -8.21 18.56 11.33
N GLU A 68 -8.11 19.88 11.43
CA GLU A 68 -7.04 20.62 10.78
C GLU A 68 -5.69 20.24 11.43
N VAL A 69 -4.72 19.94 10.58
CA VAL A 69 -3.37 19.62 11.04
C VAL A 69 -2.72 20.90 11.58
N PRO A 70 -2.16 20.89 12.79
CA PRO A 70 -1.48 22.07 13.33
C PRO A 70 -0.30 22.52 12.44
N ASP A 71 -0.05 23.82 12.39
CA ASP A 71 1.02 24.40 11.61
C ASP A 71 2.38 23.76 11.93
N GLY A 72 3.05 23.25 10.91
CA GLY A 72 4.36 22.62 11.00
C GLY A 72 4.38 21.15 11.42
N GLU A 73 3.22 20.57 11.70
CA GLU A 73 3.09 19.15 11.96
C GLU A 73 2.99 18.34 10.64
N ASP A 74 3.58 17.15 10.63
CA ASP A 74 3.39 16.21 9.54
C ASP A 74 1.99 15.57 9.62
N PRO A 75 1.21 15.56 8.52
CA PRO A 75 -0.16 15.06 8.55
C PRO A 75 -0.27 13.57 8.96
N VAL A 76 0.68 12.73 8.55
CA VAL A 76 0.66 11.30 8.90
C VAL A 76 0.97 11.11 10.38
N ARG A 77 1.98 11.82 10.91
CA ARG A 77 2.30 11.77 12.35
C ARG A 77 1.14 12.27 13.19
N TYR A 78 0.55 13.42 12.81
CA TYR A 78 -0.59 13.96 13.54
C TYR A 78 -1.80 13.02 13.50
N PHE A 79 -2.07 12.40 12.35
CA PHE A 79 -3.11 11.37 12.23
C PHE A 79 -2.87 10.19 13.18
N LEU A 80 -1.64 9.67 13.25
CA LEU A 80 -1.33 8.46 14.02
C LEU A 80 -1.22 8.71 15.53
N THR A 81 -0.78 9.90 15.97
CA THR A 81 -0.45 10.16 17.38
C THR A 81 -1.20 11.33 18.01
N GLY A 82 -1.72 12.25 17.21
CA GLY A 82 -2.45 13.45 17.66
C GLY A 82 -3.96 13.25 17.61
N SER A 83 -4.58 13.46 16.43
CA SER A 83 -6.04 13.37 16.27
C SER A 83 -6.55 11.93 16.42
N GLN A 84 -5.79 10.95 16.00
CA GLN A 84 -6.15 9.53 15.89
C GLN A 84 -7.46 9.31 15.09
N ARG A 85 -7.78 10.26 14.21
CA ARG A 85 -8.98 10.25 13.37
C ARG A 85 -8.63 10.73 11.97
N GLY A 86 -9.08 10.02 10.95
CA GLY A 86 -8.74 10.34 9.57
C GLY A 86 -9.66 9.74 8.52
N ASN A 87 -9.54 10.28 7.32
CA ASN A 87 -10.25 9.83 6.12
C ASN A 87 -9.36 8.95 5.23
N ALA A 88 -9.87 8.55 4.06
CA ALA A 88 -9.16 7.70 3.11
C ALA A 88 -7.78 8.25 2.72
N MET A 89 -7.61 9.57 2.61
CA MET A 89 -6.32 10.19 2.28
C MET A 89 -5.26 9.91 3.36
N LEU A 90 -5.60 10.06 4.63
CA LEU A 90 -4.68 9.83 5.75
C LEU A 90 -4.38 8.34 5.93
N TYR A 91 -5.39 7.47 5.78
CA TYR A 91 -5.19 6.01 5.77
C TYR A 91 -4.26 5.56 4.65
N ALA A 92 -4.48 6.04 3.43
CA ALA A 92 -3.64 5.73 2.28
C ALA A 92 -2.20 6.24 2.45
N SER A 93 -2.02 7.48 2.94
CA SER A 93 -0.70 8.06 3.21
C SER A 93 0.07 7.28 4.28
N ALA A 94 -0.58 6.95 5.40
CA ALA A 94 0.03 6.13 6.45
C ALA A 94 0.41 4.73 5.95
N ALA A 95 -0.42 4.11 5.12
CA ALA A 95 -0.11 2.81 4.52
C ALA A 95 1.09 2.89 3.55
N VAL A 96 1.15 3.92 2.72
CA VAL A 96 2.29 4.16 1.81
C VAL A 96 3.59 4.29 2.60
N ASP A 97 3.61 5.13 3.64
CA ASP A 97 4.81 5.37 4.42
C ASP A 97 5.20 4.12 5.24
N ALA A 98 4.23 3.39 5.82
CA ALA A 98 4.50 2.13 6.51
C ALA A 98 5.11 1.07 5.57
N LEU A 99 4.60 0.92 4.34
CA LEU A 99 5.18 0.02 3.33
C LEU A 99 6.60 0.44 2.96
N ARG A 100 6.85 1.73 2.76
CA ARG A 100 8.18 2.27 2.43
C ARG A 100 9.20 2.02 3.53
N VAL A 101 8.81 2.20 4.79
CA VAL A 101 9.65 1.89 5.97
C VAL A 101 10.00 0.42 5.99
N HIS A 102 9.08 -0.46 5.63
CA HIS A 102 9.32 -1.91 5.51
C HIS A 102 10.12 -2.31 4.25
N GLY A 103 10.57 -1.33 3.45
CA GLY A 103 11.37 -1.56 2.24
C GLY A 103 10.57 -1.88 0.99
N ILE A 104 9.25 -1.85 1.05
CA ILE A 104 8.35 -2.09 -0.08
C ILE A 104 8.08 -0.77 -0.79
N PRO A 105 8.43 -0.63 -2.09
CA PRO A 105 8.10 0.58 -2.82
C PRO A 105 6.58 0.78 -2.89
N ALA A 106 6.13 1.96 -2.49
CA ALA A 106 4.71 2.28 -2.45
C ALA A 106 4.43 3.71 -2.90
N ARG A 107 3.24 3.96 -3.46
CA ARG A 107 2.78 5.29 -3.86
C ARG A 107 1.33 5.54 -3.45
N TYR A 108 1.03 6.79 -3.21
CA TYR A 108 -0.30 7.30 -2.94
C TYR A 108 -1.05 7.52 -4.27
N VAL A 109 -2.31 7.17 -4.30
CA VAL A 109 -3.19 7.33 -5.47
C VAL A 109 -4.53 7.90 -5.04
N GLU A 110 -5.03 8.86 -5.81
CA GLU A 110 -6.39 9.38 -5.71
C GLU A 110 -7.21 9.00 -6.95
N GLY A 111 -8.48 8.77 -6.73
CA GLY A 111 -9.41 8.46 -7.82
C GLY A 111 -10.86 8.43 -7.36
N TYR A 112 -11.65 7.61 -8.00
CA TYR A 112 -13.06 7.46 -7.69
C TYR A 112 -13.37 6.02 -7.36
N TYR A 113 -14.16 5.82 -6.29
CA TYR A 113 -14.70 4.52 -5.92
C TYR A 113 -16.16 4.42 -6.38
N ILE A 114 -16.47 3.36 -7.10
CA ILE A 114 -17.83 3.04 -7.52
C ILE A 114 -18.29 1.83 -6.71
N SER A 115 -19.24 2.05 -5.81
CA SER A 115 -19.78 0.99 -4.97
C SER A 115 -20.72 0.06 -5.76
N GLU A 116 -20.97 -1.14 -5.22
CA GLU A 116 -22.00 -2.02 -5.79
C GLU A 116 -23.40 -1.38 -5.78
N SER A 117 -23.68 -0.49 -4.82
CA SER A 117 -24.94 0.25 -4.76
C SER A 117 -25.04 1.27 -5.89
N ASP A 118 -23.96 1.96 -6.25
CA ASP A 118 -23.94 2.89 -7.37
C ASP A 118 -24.23 2.16 -8.69
N LEU A 119 -23.62 0.98 -8.87
CA LEU A 119 -23.88 0.11 -10.03
C LEU A 119 -25.32 -0.39 -10.08
N LYS A 120 -25.88 -0.83 -8.94
CA LYS A 120 -27.26 -1.35 -8.88
C LYS A 120 -28.32 -0.26 -9.03
N ASN A 121 -28.04 0.95 -8.56
CA ASN A 121 -28.97 2.08 -8.63
C ASN A 121 -28.89 2.86 -9.96
N SER A 122 -27.87 2.63 -10.76
CA SER A 122 -27.76 3.22 -12.08
C SER A 122 -28.87 2.65 -12.99
N GLN A 123 -29.75 3.54 -13.48
CA GLN A 123 -30.81 3.22 -14.45
C GLN A 123 -30.35 3.38 -15.91
N SER A 124 -29.08 3.73 -16.11
CA SER A 124 -28.47 3.96 -17.40
C SER A 124 -27.13 3.23 -17.53
N GLU A 125 -26.60 3.16 -18.74
CA GLU A 125 -25.25 2.64 -19.01
C GLU A 125 -24.15 3.61 -18.53
N GLU A 126 -24.53 4.80 -18.07
CA GLU A 126 -23.63 5.84 -17.58
C GLU A 126 -23.81 6.04 -16.08
N ILE A 127 -22.69 6.11 -15.34
CA ILE A 127 -22.65 6.45 -13.91
C ILE A 127 -22.03 7.83 -13.78
N ILE A 128 -22.76 8.74 -13.17
CA ILE A 128 -22.28 10.09 -12.87
C ILE A 128 -21.53 10.05 -11.55
N LEU A 129 -20.22 10.32 -11.59
CA LEU A 129 -19.39 10.42 -10.40
C LEU A 129 -19.43 11.85 -9.84
N THR A 130 -19.53 11.96 -8.53
CA THR A 130 -19.53 13.23 -7.80
C THR A 130 -18.35 13.28 -6.82
N GLY A 131 -18.19 14.36 -6.10
CA GLY A 131 -17.19 14.46 -5.03
C GLY A 131 -17.34 13.40 -3.93
N GLU A 132 -18.52 12.85 -3.75
CA GLU A 132 -18.78 11.76 -2.78
C GLU A 132 -18.15 10.43 -3.19
N ASN A 133 -17.83 10.27 -4.47
CA ASN A 133 -17.14 9.09 -4.98
C ASN A 133 -15.61 9.22 -4.92
N THR A 134 -15.07 10.36 -4.48
CA THR A 134 -13.61 10.53 -4.37
C THR A 134 -13.05 9.60 -3.29
N HIS A 135 -11.93 8.98 -3.62
CA HIS A 135 -11.28 8.01 -2.74
C HIS A 135 -9.77 8.02 -2.93
N ALA A 136 -9.03 7.58 -1.91
CA ALA A 136 -7.59 7.44 -1.95
C ALA A 136 -7.17 6.06 -1.46
N TRP A 137 -6.11 5.50 -2.07
CA TRP A 137 -5.54 4.22 -1.69
C TRP A 137 -4.03 4.19 -1.90
N ALA A 138 -3.39 3.18 -1.36
CA ALA A 138 -1.99 2.90 -1.62
C ALA A 138 -1.83 1.96 -2.82
N GLU A 139 -0.73 2.07 -3.54
CA GLU A 139 -0.26 1.04 -4.45
C GLU A 139 1.14 0.58 -4.06
N ALA A 140 1.36 -0.72 -3.94
CA ALA A 140 2.65 -1.33 -3.74
C ALA A 140 3.21 -1.90 -5.05
N TYR A 141 4.53 -1.84 -5.22
CA TYR A 141 5.19 -2.40 -6.38
C TYR A 141 5.65 -3.84 -6.13
N PHE A 142 5.28 -4.71 -7.05
CA PHE A 142 5.67 -6.11 -7.06
C PHE A 142 6.58 -6.39 -8.25
N ASP A 143 7.73 -6.97 -8.00
CA ASP A 143 8.67 -7.36 -9.04
C ASP A 143 8.01 -8.30 -10.06
N GLY A 144 8.10 -7.94 -11.33
CA GLY A 144 7.53 -8.72 -12.44
C GLY A 144 6.01 -8.60 -12.63
N ILE A 145 5.30 -7.88 -11.73
CA ILE A 145 3.86 -7.62 -11.83
C ILE A 145 3.61 -6.13 -12.08
N GLY A 146 4.28 -5.26 -11.31
CA GLY A 146 4.09 -3.81 -11.33
C GLY A 146 3.32 -3.30 -10.11
N TRP A 147 2.63 -2.18 -10.26
CA TRP A 147 1.86 -1.54 -9.21
C TRP A 147 0.54 -2.25 -8.95
N PHE A 148 0.27 -2.52 -7.70
CA PHE A 148 -0.92 -3.23 -7.23
C PHE A 148 -1.67 -2.39 -6.20
N PRO A 149 -2.98 -2.13 -6.38
CA PRO A 149 -3.76 -1.33 -5.45
C PRO A 149 -3.99 -2.06 -4.12
N LEU A 150 -3.81 -1.33 -3.04
CA LEU A 150 -4.00 -1.79 -1.66
C LEU A 150 -4.83 -0.75 -0.91
N ASP A 151 -6.00 -1.14 -0.48
CA ASP A 151 -6.85 -0.29 0.32
C ASP A 151 -6.89 -0.77 1.76
N VAL A 152 -6.53 0.10 2.69
CA VAL A 152 -6.55 -0.18 4.13
C VAL A 152 -7.64 0.62 4.84
N THR A 153 -8.44 1.38 4.09
CA THR A 153 -9.53 2.21 4.62
C THR A 153 -10.68 1.32 5.08
N PRO A 154 -11.20 1.47 6.31
CA PRO A 154 -12.33 0.70 6.79
C PRO A 154 -13.54 0.76 5.86
N GLY A 155 -14.04 -0.40 5.46
CA GLY A 155 -15.18 -0.52 4.54
C GLY A 155 -14.80 -0.61 3.05
N TYR A 156 -13.54 -0.33 2.69
CA TYR A 156 -13.08 -0.31 1.29
C TYR A 156 -12.07 -1.41 0.94
N TYR A 157 -11.48 -2.09 1.94
CA TYR A 157 -10.52 -3.15 1.63
C TYR A 157 -11.20 -4.43 1.16
N TYR A 158 -10.53 -5.08 0.20
CA TYR A 158 -10.96 -6.36 -0.30
C TYR A 158 -10.92 -7.43 0.81
N ASP A 159 -11.81 -8.40 0.71
CA ASP A 159 -11.75 -9.62 1.49
C ASP A 159 -10.33 -10.24 1.40
N ALA A 160 -9.80 -10.68 2.55
CA ALA A 160 -8.47 -11.27 2.66
C ALA A 160 -8.22 -12.41 1.66
N VAL A 161 -9.24 -13.25 1.39
CA VAL A 161 -9.16 -14.35 0.42
C VAL A 161 -9.06 -13.84 -1.01
N THR A 162 -9.75 -12.76 -1.33
CA THR A 162 -9.68 -12.12 -2.66
C THR A 162 -8.30 -11.51 -2.87
N LEU A 163 -7.79 -10.79 -1.88
CA LEU A 163 -6.45 -10.21 -1.92
C LEU A 163 -5.37 -11.30 -2.07
N GLN A 164 -5.45 -12.39 -1.29
CA GLN A 164 -4.53 -13.51 -1.39
C GLN A 164 -4.53 -14.15 -2.79
N LYS A 165 -5.69 -14.31 -3.41
CA LYS A 165 -5.81 -14.83 -4.78
C LYS A 165 -5.22 -13.89 -5.83
N MET A 166 -5.34 -12.58 -5.62
CA MET A 166 -4.78 -11.56 -6.53
C MET A 166 -3.26 -11.46 -6.42
N VAL A 167 -2.71 -11.68 -5.22
CA VAL A 167 -1.27 -11.58 -4.92
C VAL A 167 -0.54 -12.92 -5.10
N SER A 168 -1.26 -14.06 -5.20
CA SER A 168 -0.63 -15.34 -5.50
C SER A 168 0.00 -15.30 -6.89
N THR A 169 1.32 -15.16 -6.90
CA THR A 169 2.12 -15.13 -8.14
C THR A 169 1.93 -16.42 -8.91
N PRO A 170 1.70 -16.37 -10.22
CA PRO A 170 1.67 -17.58 -11.05
C PRO A 170 2.95 -18.40 -10.85
N ASP A 171 2.86 -19.74 -10.83
CA ASP A 171 3.97 -20.67 -10.62
C ASP A 171 5.22 -20.37 -11.48
N VAL A 172 5.02 -19.76 -12.66
CA VAL A 172 6.09 -19.36 -13.58
C VAL A 172 6.91 -18.19 -13.02
N ALA A 173 6.28 -17.25 -12.32
CA ALA A 173 6.97 -16.11 -11.73
C ALA A 173 7.70 -16.51 -10.44
N GLN A 174 7.13 -17.43 -9.64
CA GLN A 174 7.78 -17.99 -8.46
C GLN A 174 9.05 -18.78 -8.85
N LYS A 175 8.99 -19.59 -9.90
CA LYS A 175 10.17 -20.34 -10.41
C LYS A 175 11.28 -19.43 -10.91
N ASN A 176 10.94 -18.28 -11.49
CA ASN A 176 11.93 -17.31 -11.97
C ASN A 176 12.58 -16.50 -10.82
N ALA A 177 11.87 -16.29 -9.71
CA ALA A 177 12.43 -15.65 -8.51
C ALA A 177 13.43 -16.56 -7.80
N VAL A 178 13.09 -17.84 -7.61
CA VAL A 178 13.96 -18.84 -6.98
C VAL A 178 15.26 -19.10 -7.78
N LEU A 179 15.22 -18.99 -9.11
CA LEU A 179 16.42 -19.16 -9.95
C LEU A 179 17.40 -17.98 -9.86
N LYS A 180 16.99 -16.81 -9.37
CA LYS A 180 17.88 -15.65 -9.18
C LYS A 180 18.62 -15.64 -7.85
N ASP A 181 18.06 -16.19 -6.79
CA ASP A 181 18.72 -16.24 -5.47
C ASP A 181 19.93 -17.19 -5.42
N ASN A 182 20.00 -18.17 -6.32
CA ASN A 182 21.11 -19.13 -6.37
C ASN A 182 22.35 -18.65 -7.16
N SER A 183 22.33 -17.43 -7.73
CA SER A 183 23.44 -16.91 -8.55
C SER A 183 24.39 -15.94 -7.83
N PHE A 184 24.18 -15.67 -6.53
CA PHE A 184 25.04 -14.78 -5.72
C PHE A 184 25.80 -15.48 -4.58
N GLY A 185 26.00 -16.76 -4.67
CA GLY A 185 26.78 -17.53 -3.69
C GLY A 185 27.85 -18.36 -4.35
N SER A 186 29.02 -17.79 -4.64
CA SER A 186 30.37 -18.36 -4.63
C SER A 186 31.28 -17.69 -5.66
N GLN A 187 32.04 -16.72 -5.20
CA GLN A 187 33.42 -16.55 -5.67
C GLN A 187 34.25 -16.24 -4.42
N GLU A 188 35.04 -17.24 -4.04
CA GLU A 188 36.27 -17.06 -3.27
C GLU A 188 37.31 -16.24 -4.05
#